data_18a310d5f3d7c6bbd00a42118f351c19
#
_entry.id   18a310d5f3d7c6bbd00a42118f351c19
#
_cell.length_a   1.000
_cell.length_b   1.000
_cell.length_c   1.000
_cell.angle_alpha   90.00
_cell.angle_beta   90.00
_cell.angle_gamma   90.00
#
_symmetry.space_group_name_H-M   'P 1'
#
loop_
_entity.id
_entity.type
_entity.pdbx_description
1 polymer ?
#
loop_
_entity_poly.entity_id
_entity_poly.type
_entity_poly.pdbx_seq_one_letter_code
_entity_poly.pdbx_strand_id
1 'polypeptide(L)'
;QEVPLLQLLPQTHLKLLQEWVNSQTEGIIQQVDTKDGDANTKLMHLFELAIQDDGKVENAIRAWATNDVKAANILESVDLHRLEYTRDLFLQVGFSGIDAMVRARMAYYTLVVGEFTVGTRMNQDERLLEARLQHAILTHSN
;
A
#
# COMPACT_ATOMS: atom_id res chain seq x y z
N GLN A 1 2.09 23.65 35.01
CA GLN A 1 0.91 23.35 34.24
C GLN A 1 1.24 22.44 33.07
N GLU A 2 0.58 21.36 33.00
CA GLU A 2 0.85 20.45 31.95
C GLU A 2 0.37 21.00 30.65
N VAL A 3 1.32 21.28 29.79
CA VAL A 3 0.97 21.32 28.39
C VAL A 3 0.23 20.03 28.15
N PRO A 4 -0.99 20.18 27.79
CA PRO A 4 -1.78 19.02 27.58
C PRO A 4 -0.99 18.05 26.74
N LEU A 5 -0.61 16.96 27.32
CA LEU A 5 -0.15 15.81 26.59
C LEU A 5 -1.06 15.56 25.39
N LEU A 6 -2.35 15.86 25.56
CA LEU A 6 -3.33 15.79 24.48
C LEU A 6 -3.02 16.71 23.30
N GLN A 7 -2.32 17.83 23.51
CA GLN A 7 -1.90 18.68 22.40
C GLN A 7 -0.58 18.25 21.80
N LEU A 8 0.28 17.58 22.57
CA LEU A 8 1.55 17.05 22.09
C LEU A 8 1.37 15.72 21.37
N LEU A 9 0.41 14.89 21.84
CA LEU A 9 0.15 13.57 21.25
C LEU A 9 -0.10 13.62 19.75
N PRO A 10 -0.93 14.53 19.20
CA PRO A 10 -1.14 14.56 17.75
C PRO A 10 0.14 14.81 16.96
N GLN A 11 1.00 15.70 17.44
CA GLN A 11 2.27 15.98 16.75
C GLN A 11 3.24 14.82 16.82
N THR A 12 3.31 14.16 17.98
CA THR A 12 4.11 12.96 18.16
C THR A 12 3.62 11.84 17.27
N HIS A 13 2.31 11.65 17.23
CA HIS A 13 1.68 10.64 16.37
C HIS A 13 1.90 10.93 14.89
N LEU A 14 1.85 12.18 14.46
CA LEU A 14 2.11 12.56 13.08
C LEU A 14 3.55 12.25 12.69
N LYS A 15 4.50 12.52 13.57
CA LYS A 15 5.90 12.19 13.33
C LYS A 15 6.10 10.67 13.24
N LEU A 16 5.51 9.92 14.15
CA LEU A 16 5.55 8.46 14.12
C LEU A 16 4.90 7.90 12.87
N LEU A 17 3.78 8.47 12.45
CA LEU A 17 3.11 8.10 11.22
C LEU A 17 4.02 8.31 10.03
N GLN A 18 4.64 9.47 9.93
CA GLN A 18 5.52 9.79 8.82
C GLN A 18 6.74 8.86 8.76
N GLU A 19 7.33 8.57 9.91
CA GLU A 19 8.45 7.64 10.03
C GLU A 19 8.03 6.21 9.62
N TRP A 20 6.88 5.75 10.09
CA TRP A 20 6.36 4.43 9.77
C TRP A 20 6.10 4.30 8.27
N VAL A 21 5.46 5.30 7.70
CA VAL A 21 5.15 5.33 6.27
C VAL A 21 6.42 5.27 5.43
N ASN A 22 7.38 6.12 5.76
CA ASN A 22 8.65 6.14 5.04
C ASN A 22 9.35 4.78 5.13
N SER A 23 9.39 4.20 6.32
CA SER A 23 10.00 2.91 6.55
C SER A 23 9.31 1.79 5.76
N GLN A 24 7.99 1.71 5.85
CA GLN A 24 7.23 0.65 5.19
C GLN A 24 7.24 0.81 3.67
N THR A 25 6.91 1.98 3.18
CA THR A 25 6.77 2.22 1.75
C THR A 25 8.12 2.18 1.04
N GLU A 26 9.10 2.92 1.54
CA GLU A 26 10.42 2.96 0.91
C GLU A 26 11.15 1.63 1.06
N GLY A 27 10.97 0.94 2.18
CA GLY A 27 11.55 -0.38 2.39
C GLY A 27 11.04 -1.40 1.38
N ILE A 28 9.74 -1.41 1.12
CA ILE A 28 9.13 -2.31 0.13
C ILE A 28 9.61 -1.95 -1.28
N ILE A 29 9.59 -0.66 -1.62
CA ILE A 29 10.04 -0.19 -2.93
C ILE A 29 11.49 -0.61 -3.18
N GLN A 30 12.36 -0.45 -2.19
CA GLN A 30 13.75 -0.85 -2.30
C GLN A 30 13.89 -2.35 -2.52
N GLN A 31 13.14 -3.17 -1.79
CA GLN A 31 13.16 -4.61 -1.97
C GLN A 31 12.71 -5.02 -3.37
N VAL A 32 11.67 -4.37 -3.90
CA VAL A 32 11.17 -4.66 -5.24
C VAL A 32 12.18 -4.20 -6.30
N ASP A 33 12.73 -3.00 -6.17
CA ASP A 33 13.66 -2.44 -7.15
C ASP A 33 14.95 -3.24 -7.24
N THR A 34 15.39 -3.84 -6.14
CA THR A 34 16.62 -4.64 -6.11
C THR A 34 16.38 -6.10 -6.49
N LYS A 35 15.14 -6.52 -6.66
CA LYS A 35 14.81 -7.87 -7.10
C LYS A 35 15.22 -8.06 -8.57
N ASP A 36 15.94 -9.14 -8.84
CA ASP A 36 16.25 -9.52 -10.22
C ASP A 36 14.99 -9.97 -10.95
N GLY A 37 14.88 -9.59 -12.20
CA GLY A 37 13.77 -9.97 -13.06
C GLY A 37 13.13 -8.78 -13.75
N ASP A 38 12.14 -9.08 -14.58
CA ASP A 38 11.38 -8.07 -15.31
C ASP A 38 10.29 -7.42 -14.43
N ALA A 39 9.57 -6.47 -15.01
CA ALA A 39 8.53 -5.75 -14.30
C ALA A 39 7.39 -6.67 -13.83
N ASN A 40 7.08 -7.71 -14.60
CA ASN A 40 6.07 -8.69 -14.22
C ASN A 40 6.48 -9.43 -12.93
N THR A 41 7.73 -9.86 -12.85
CA THR A 41 8.30 -10.50 -11.66
C THR A 41 8.32 -9.54 -10.47
N LYS A 42 8.69 -8.28 -10.71
CA LYS A 42 8.69 -7.24 -9.67
C LYS A 42 7.29 -6.97 -9.13
N LEU A 43 6.28 -6.95 -9.99
CA LEU A 43 4.88 -6.82 -9.56
C LEU A 43 4.47 -7.96 -8.64
N MET A 44 4.80 -9.19 -8.98
CA MET A 44 4.47 -10.34 -8.12
C MET A 44 5.15 -10.20 -6.76
N HIS A 45 6.41 -9.79 -6.75
CA HIS A 45 7.14 -9.58 -5.50
C HIS A 45 6.53 -8.45 -4.67
N LEU A 46 6.10 -7.36 -5.32
CA LEU A 46 5.39 -6.27 -4.66
C LEU A 46 4.10 -6.77 -3.99
N PHE A 47 3.31 -7.57 -4.68
CA PHE A 47 2.07 -8.14 -4.15
C PHE A 47 2.36 -9.05 -2.95
N GLU A 48 3.37 -9.90 -3.04
CA GLU A 48 3.78 -10.78 -1.94
C GLU A 48 4.20 -9.98 -0.70
N LEU A 49 4.98 -8.92 -0.88
CA LEU A 49 5.39 -8.06 0.22
C LEU A 49 4.21 -7.31 0.85
N ALA A 50 3.28 -6.85 0.01
CA ALA A 50 2.10 -6.11 0.49
C ALA A 50 1.21 -6.96 1.41
N ILE A 51 1.09 -8.26 1.15
CA ILE A 51 0.21 -9.13 1.94
C ILE A 51 0.88 -9.71 3.18
N GLN A 52 2.18 -9.48 3.40
CA GLN A 52 2.88 -9.99 4.58
C GLN A 52 2.47 -9.27 5.86
N ASP A 53 2.04 -8.02 5.76
CA ASP A 53 1.59 -7.23 6.91
C ASP A 53 0.16 -7.64 7.29
N ASP A 54 -0.13 -7.69 8.59
CA ASP A 54 -1.49 -7.94 9.08
C ASP A 54 -2.40 -6.71 9.01
N GLY A 55 -1.84 -5.56 8.65
CA GLY A 55 -2.59 -4.32 8.41
C GLY A 55 -3.11 -3.60 9.63
N LYS A 56 -2.80 -4.05 10.84
CA LYS A 56 -3.34 -3.44 12.06
C LYS A 56 -2.92 -1.99 12.20
N VAL A 57 -1.65 -1.67 11.96
CA VAL A 57 -1.14 -0.30 12.06
C VAL A 57 -1.75 0.57 10.97
N GLU A 58 -1.76 0.09 9.75
CA GLU A 58 -2.33 0.85 8.64
C GLU A 58 -3.82 1.11 8.84
N ASN A 59 -4.58 0.13 9.31
CA ASN A 59 -5.99 0.32 9.59
C ASN A 59 -6.22 1.36 10.69
N ALA A 60 -5.41 1.35 11.73
CA ALA A 60 -5.48 2.37 12.80
C ALA A 60 -5.18 3.77 12.25
N ILE A 61 -4.22 3.90 11.36
CA ILE A 61 -3.87 5.17 10.71
C ILE A 61 -5.01 5.65 9.84
N ARG A 62 -5.63 4.78 9.06
CA ARG A 62 -6.78 5.16 8.22
C ARG A 62 -7.97 5.61 9.04
N ALA A 63 -8.24 4.93 10.16
CA ALA A 63 -9.29 5.35 11.09
C ALA A 63 -9.00 6.72 11.70
N TRP A 64 -7.75 6.97 12.09
CA TRP A 64 -7.33 8.26 12.61
C TRP A 64 -7.48 9.38 11.57
N ALA A 65 -7.08 9.11 10.33
CA ALA A 65 -7.13 10.08 9.24
C ALA A 65 -8.55 10.56 8.93
N THR A 66 -9.58 9.80 9.26
CA THR A 66 -10.97 10.24 9.05
C THR A 66 -11.34 11.46 9.88
N ASN A 67 -10.65 11.71 10.98
CA ASN A 67 -10.92 12.81 11.90
C ASN A 67 -9.76 13.78 12.11
N ASP A 68 -8.70 13.63 11.34
CA ASP A 68 -7.51 14.47 11.47
C ASP A 68 -6.99 14.85 10.08
N VAL A 69 -7.08 16.12 9.74
CA VAL A 69 -6.72 16.64 8.42
C VAL A 69 -5.23 16.42 8.11
N LYS A 70 -4.36 16.58 9.11
CA LYS A 70 -2.92 16.40 8.90
C LYS A 70 -2.58 14.95 8.63
N ALA A 71 -3.18 14.03 9.39
CA ALA A 71 -3.01 12.60 9.15
C ALA A 71 -3.57 12.20 7.79
N ALA A 72 -4.72 12.74 7.41
CA ALA A 72 -5.33 12.50 6.12
C ALA A 72 -4.42 12.96 4.96
N ASN A 73 -3.79 14.13 5.09
CA ASN A 73 -2.89 14.64 4.07
C ASN A 73 -1.64 13.77 3.91
N ILE A 74 -1.08 13.29 5.01
CA ILE A 74 0.07 12.37 4.97
C ILE A 74 -0.33 11.07 4.30
N LEU A 75 -1.47 10.51 4.69
CA LEU A 75 -1.96 9.25 4.13
C LEU A 75 -2.26 9.36 2.64
N GLU A 76 -2.86 10.47 2.19
CA GLU A 76 -3.11 10.73 0.78
C GLU A 76 -1.80 10.73 -0.02
N SER A 77 -0.78 11.39 0.50
CA SER A 77 0.54 11.43 -0.13
C SER A 77 1.15 10.03 -0.25
N VAL A 78 0.98 9.21 0.78
CA VAL A 78 1.45 7.83 0.78
C VAL A 78 0.71 6.98 -0.23
N ASP A 79 -0.61 7.07 -0.24
CA ASP A 79 -1.44 6.32 -1.17
C ASP A 79 -1.09 6.68 -2.61
N LEU A 80 -0.91 7.97 -2.90
CA LEU A 80 -0.52 8.42 -4.23
C LEU A 80 0.85 7.88 -4.63
N HIS A 81 1.83 7.94 -3.74
CA HIS A 81 3.18 7.44 -4.00
C HIS A 81 3.17 5.94 -4.31
N ARG A 82 2.43 5.16 -3.53
CA ARG A 82 2.30 3.72 -3.74
C ARG A 82 1.61 3.39 -5.06
N LEU A 83 0.54 4.13 -5.38
CA LEU A 83 -0.19 3.95 -6.63
C LEU A 83 0.67 4.30 -7.84
N GLU A 84 1.42 5.39 -7.79
CA GLU A 84 2.31 5.78 -8.89
C GLU A 84 3.41 4.76 -9.12
N TYR A 85 4.00 4.25 -8.05
CA TYR A 85 5.02 3.21 -8.14
C TYR A 85 4.47 1.93 -8.79
N THR A 86 3.29 1.51 -8.36
CA THR A 86 2.62 0.32 -8.90
C THR A 86 2.24 0.53 -10.36
N ARG A 87 1.69 1.71 -10.69
CA ARG A 87 1.38 2.08 -12.08
C ARG A 87 2.63 1.99 -12.96
N ASP A 88 3.76 2.51 -12.48
CA ASP A 88 4.99 2.51 -13.28
C ASP A 88 5.44 1.08 -13.60
N LEU A 89 5.26 0.13 -12.69
CA LEU A 89 5.54 -1.27 -12.98
C LEU A 89 4.59 -1.82 -14.04
N PHE A 90 3.31 -1.49 -13.99
CA PHE A 90 2.36 -1.90 -15.04
C PHE A 90 2.70 -1.27 -16.40
N LEU A 91 3.16 -0.02 -16.40
CA LEU A 91 3.66 0.62 -17.63
C LEU A 91 4.85 -0.17 -18.22
N GLN A 92 5.76 -0.61 -17.37
CA GLN A 92 6.92 -1.39 -17.80
C GLN A 92 6.52 -2.78 -18.32
N VAL A 93 5.44 -3.35 -17.82
CA VAL A 93 4.88 -4.60 -18.35
C VAL A 93 4.32 -4.39 -19.76
N GLY A 94 3.88 -3.18 -20.08
CA GLY A 94 3.41 -2.83 -21.42
C GLY A 94 2.00 -2.27 -21.48
N PHE A 95 1.36 -1.98 -20.36
CA PHE A 95 0.04 -1.38 -20.34
C PHE A 95 0.13 0.14 -20.56
N SER A 96 -0.92 0.73 -21.14
CA SER A 96 -0.97 2.18 -21.37
C SER A 96 -1.30 2.95 -20.08
N GLY A 97 -1.15 4.28 -20.10
CA GLY A 97 -1.23 5.11 -18.90
C GLY A 97 -2.50 4.91 -18.07
N ILE A 98 -3.69 5.01 -18.70
CA ILE A 98 -4.96 4.85 -17.99
C ILE A 98 -5.15 3.39 -17.56
N ASP A 99 -4.89 2.45 -18.48
CA ASP A 99 -5.00 1.02 -18.20
C ASP A 99 -4.06 0.61 -17.05
N ALA A 100 -2.82 1.07 -17.09
CA ALA A 100 -1.84 0.81 -16.04
C ALA A 100 -2.30 1.34 -14.68
N MET A 101 -2.86 2.55 -14.64
CA MET A 101 -3.37 3.13 -13.40
C MET A 101 -4.58 2.37 -12.86
N VAL A 102 -5.50 1.95 -13.72
CA VAL A 102 -6.66 1.17 -13.30
C VAL A 102 -6.22 -0.16 -12.68
N ARG A 103 -5.27 -0.84 -13.29
CA ARG A 103 -4.73 -2.11 -12.76
C ARG A 103 -4.04 -1.89 -11.42
N ALA A 104 -3.26 -0.82 -11.30
CA ALA A 104 -2.61 -0.45 -10.03
C ALA A 104 -3.63 -0.19 -8.92
N ARG A 105 -4.70 0.55 -9.24
CA ARG A 105 -5.78 0.83 -8.28
C ARG A 105 -6.51 -0.43 -7.86
N MET A 106 -6.80 -1.31 -8.80
CA MET A 106 -7.46 -2.59 -8.49
C MET A 106 -6.62 -3.42 -7.52
N ALA A 107 -5.32 -3.54 -7.77
CA ALA A 107 -4.43 -4.27 -6.89
C ALA A 107 -4.33 -3.61 -5.50
N TYR A 108 -4.11 -2.31 -5.46
CA TYR A 108 -3.93 -1.58 -4.22
C TYR A 108 -5.19 -1.60 -3.35
N TYR A 109 -6.34 -1.33 -3.95
CA TYR A 109 -7.61 -1.30 -3.22
C TYR A 109 -8.00 -2.67 -2.68
N THR A 110 -7.68 -3.73 -3.39
CA THR A 110 -8.04 -5.08 -2.94
C THR A 110 -7.02 -5.66 -1.97
N LEU A 111 -5.73 -5.61 -2.32
CA LEU A 111 -4.70 -6.28 -1.52
C LEU A 111 -4.32 -5.52 -0.26
N VAL A 112 -4.45 -4.20 -0.27
CA VAL A 112 -4.05 -3.36 0.87
C VAL A 112 -5.27 -2.76 1.56
N VAL A 113 -5.96 -1.85 0.91
CA VAL A 113 -7.02 -1.06 1.55
C VAL A 113 -8.23 -1.92 1.92
N GLY A 114 -8.72 -2.69 0.97
CA GLY A 114 -9.92 -3.51 1.19
C GLY A 114 -9.69 -4.60 2.23
N GLU A 115 -8.55 -5.23 2.20
CA GLU A 115 -8.22 -6.30 3.13
C GLU A 115 -8.26 -5.82 4.59
N PHE A 116 -7.91 -4.57 4.84
CA PHE A 116 -7.86 -4.03 6.19
C PHE A 116 -9.14 -3.35 6.64
N THR A 117 -10.04 -3.04 5.72
CA THR A 117 -11.26 -2.28 6.02
C THR A 117 -12.53 -3.11 5.88
N VAL A 118 -12.52 -4.15 5.09
CA VAL A 118 -13.67 -5.06 4.91
C VAL A 118 -13.53 -6.23 5.88
N GLY A 119 -14.61 -6.61 6.53
CA GLY A 119 -14.58 -7.58 7.62
C GLY A 119 -14.49 -9.06 7.19
N THR A 120 -14.08 -9.34 5.96
CA THR A 120 -14.01 -10.70 5.40
C THR A 120 -12.57 -11.15 5.21
N ARG A 121 -11.80 -11.11 6.30
CA ARG A 121 -10.37 -11.46 6.24
C ARG A 121 -10.16 -12.92 5.88
N MET A 122 -9.22 -13.13 4.97
CA MET A 122 -8.69 -14.45 4.65
C MET A 122 -7.46 -14.75 5.50
N ASN A 123 -7.13 -16.03 5.67
CA ASN A 123 -5.87 -16.41 6.29
C ASN A 123 -4.70 -16.12 5.32
N GLN A 124 -3.47 -16.28 5.80
CA GLN A 124 -2.29 -15.91 5.01
C GLN A 124 -2.13 -16.74 3.74
N ASP A 125 -2.47 -18.03 3.79
CA ASP A 125 -2.38 -18.89 2.60
C ASP A 125 -3.39 -18.47 1.54
N GLU A 126 -4.60 -18.13 1.94
CA GLU A 126 -5.64 -17.62 1.06
C GLU A 126 -5.25 -16.27 0.45
N ARG A 127 -4.66 -15.39 1.26
CA ARG A 127 -4.20 -14.09 0.78
C ARG A 127 -3.10 -14.23 -0.27
N LEU A 128 -2.18 -15.17 -0.06
CA LEU A 128 -1.12 -15.43 -1.04
C LEU A 128 -1.69 -15.97 -2.35
N LEU A 129 -2.66 -16.88 -2.28
CA LEU A 129 -3.35 -17.40 -3.47
C LEU A 129 -4.07 -16.28 -4.21
N GLU A 130 -4.79 -15.42 -3.47
CA GLU A 130 -5.47 -14.27 -4.07
C GLU A 130 -4.49 -13.33 -4.76
N ALA A 131 -3.36 -13.04 -4.13
CA ALA A 131 -2.33 -12.18 -4.72
C ALA A 131 -1.80 -12.76 -6.02
N ARG A 132 -1.56 -14.06 -6.07
CA ARG A 132 -1.10 -14.75 -7.29
C ARG A 132 -2.15 -14.72 -8.39
N LEU A 133 -3.41 -14.97 -8.05
CA LEU A 133 -4.51 -14.92 -9.02
C LEU A 133 -4.74 -13.51 -9.54
N GLN A 134 -4.69 -12.51 -8.66
CA GLN A 134 -4.80 -11.11 -9.08
C GLN A 134 -3.65 -10.72 -10.00
N HIS A 135 -2.43 -11.13 -9.67
CA HIS A 135 -1.28 -10.87 -10.53
C HIS A 135 -1.49 -11.45 -11.92
N ALA A 136 -1.95 -12.69 -12.02
CA ALA A 136 -2.22 -13.32 -13.30
C ALA A 136 -3.28 -12.57 -14.10
N ILE A 137 -4.37 -12.18 -13.45
CA ILE A 137 -5.48 -11.44 -14.08
C ILE A 137 -4.99 -10.06 -14.53
N LEU A 138 -4.31 -9.33 -13.64
CA LEU A 138 -3.94 -7.93 -13.88
C LEU A 138 -2.75 -7.78 -14.82
N THR A 139 -1.98 -8.83 -15.07
CA THR A 139 -0.88 -8.80 -16.05
C THR A 139 -1.27 -9.43 -17.39
N HIS A 140 -2.51 -9.90 -17.51
CA HIS A 140 -3.03 -10.45 -18.77
C HIS A 140 -3.35 -9.32 -19.74
N SER A 141 -2.88 -9.46 -21.00
CA SER A 141 -3.20 -8.54 -22.08
C SER A 141 -4.53 -8.94 -22.72
N ASN A 142 -5.36 -7.96 -22.94
CA ASN A 142 -6.62 -8.19 -23.68
C ASN A 142 -6.37 -8.26 -25.19
#